data_dae3d7ef9f290a21c1fb6f2d7321daf2
#
_entry.id   dae3d7ef9f290a21c1fb6f2d7321daf2
#
_cell.length_a   1.000
_cell.length_b   1.000
_cell.length_c   1.000
_cell.angle_alpha   90.00
_cell.angle_beta   90.00
_cell.angle_gamma   90.00
#
_symmetry.space_group_name_H-M   'P 1'
#
loop_
_entity.id
_entity.type
_entity.pdbx_description
1 polymer ?
#
loop_
_entity_poly.entity_id
_entity_poly.type
_entity_poly.pdbx_seq_one_letter_code
_entity_poly.pdbx_strand_id
1 'polypeptide(L)'
;EMCIRDRLIVDLMYEGGIAKQRWSVSDTAEYGDYVSGPRIITDAVKASMKDVLKDIQSGAFADRFIKDQDAGAPEFKALRAKGEQHPIEAVGRDLRKLMSWVKSDDSDYVEGTATR
;
A
#
# COMPACT_ATOMS: atom_id res chain seq x y z
N GLU A 1 4.03 -1.98 -17.97
CA GLU A 1 2.60 -2.31 -18.21
C GLU A 1 1.79 -2.48 -16.92
N MET A 2 2.33 -3.12 -15.86
CA MET A 2 1.58 -3.33 -14.61
C MET A 2 1.07 -2.02 -14.00
N CYS A 3 1.93 -1.03 -13.81
CA CYS A 3 1.53 0.26 -13.21
C CYS A 3 0.46 1.01 -14.03
N ILE A 4 0.45 0.85 -15.35
CA ILE A 4 -0.58 1.45 -16.22
C ILE A 4 -1.92 0.75 -15.99
N ARG A 5 -1.91 -0.57 -15.86
CA ARG A 5 -3.12 -1.37 -15.58
C ARG A 5 -3.66 -1.09 -14.18
N ASP A 6 -2.80 -1.00 -13.17
CA ASP A 6 -3.20 -0.68 -11.81
C ASP A 6 -3.87 0.68 -11.73
N ARG A 7 -3.31 1.68 -12.40
CA ARG A 7 -3.92 3.01 -12.50
C ARG A 7 -5.27 2.96 -13.21
N LEU A 8 -5.39 2.25 -14.33
CA LEU A 8 -6.65 2.11 -15.05
C LEU A 8 -7.74 1.52 -14.17
N ILE A 9 -7.44 0.49 -13.38
CA ILE A 9 -8.39 -0.13 -12.48
C ILE A 9 -8.88 0.87 -11.42
N VAL A 10 -7.99 1.67 -10.86
CA VAL A 10 -8.36 2.73 -9.89
C VAL A 10 -9.23 3.80 -10.55
N ASP A 11 -8.87 4.26 -11.75
CA ASP A 11 -9.63 5.26 -12.50
C ASP A 11 -11.05 4.74 -12.79
N LEU A 12 -11.20 3.49 -13.23
CA LEU A 12 -12.50 2.87 -13.48
C LEU A 12 -13.37 2.77 -12.22
N MET A 13 -12.76 2.42 -11.07
CA MET A 13 -13.48 2.40 -9.79
C MET A 13 -13.91 3.81 -9.36
N TYR A 14 -13.07 4.80 -9.58
CA TYR A 14 -13.37 6.20 -9.26
C TYR A 14 -14.55 6.73 -10.10
N GLU A 15 -14.56 6.43 -11.40
CA GLU A 15 -15.57 6.91 -12.32
C GLU A 15 -16.96 6.26 -12.14
N GLY A 16 -17.02 5.00 -11.75
CA GLY A 16 -18.30 4.28 -11.76
C GLY A 16 -18.46 3.18 -10.71
N GLY A 17 -17.54 3.09 -9.75
CA GLY A 17 -17.59 2.09 -8.70
C GLY A 17 -17.10 0.71 -9.14
N ILE A 18 -17.11 -0.24 -8.20
CA ILE A 18 -16.57 -1.59 -8.41
C ILE A 18 -17.33 -2.36 -9.51
N ALA A 19 -18.64 -2.20 -9.59
CA ALA A 19 -19.43 -2.91 -10.58
C ALA A 19 -19.09 -2.47 -12.02
N LYS A 20 -18.90 -1.16 -12.26
CA LYS A 20 -18.47 -0.64 -13.56
C LYS A 20 -17.05 -1.09 -13.88
N GLN A 21 -16.15 -1.07 -12.90
CA GLN A 21 -14.77 -1.55 -13.07
C GLN A 21 -14.76 -3.01 -13.51
N ARG A 22 -15.53 -3.89 -12.86
CA ARG A 22 -15.66 -5.31 -13.22
C ARG A 22 -16.20 -5.50 -14.63
N TRP A 23 -17.26 -4.80 -14.96
CA TRP A 23 -17.84 -4.83 -16.31
C TRP A 23 -16.87 -4.34 -17.41
N SER A 24 -15.95 -3.44 -17.06
CA SER A 24 -15.00 -2.82 -18.01
C SER A 24 -13.75 -3.66 -18.29
N VAL A 25 -13.56 -4.78 -17.58
CA VAL A 25 -12.45 -5.71 -17.80
C VAL A 25 -12.92 -6.95 -18.58
N SER A 26 -12.00 -7.87 -18.89
CA SER A 26 -12.40 -9.12 -19.58
C SER A 26 -13.23 -10.01 -18.66
N ASP A 27 -14.13 -10.80 -19.26
CA ASP A 27 -14.96 -11.78 -18.54
C ASP A 27 -14.12 -12.71 -17.64
N THR A 28 -12.95 -13.11 -18.11
CA THR A 28 -12.02 -13.95 -17.34
C THR A 28 -11.50 -13.22 -16.10
N ALA A 29 -11.18 -11.94 -16.21
CA ALA A 29 -10.71 -11.14 -15.09
C ALA A 29 -11.84 -10.88 -14.07
N GLU A 30 -13.03 -10.54 -14.56
CA GLU A 30 -14.21 -10.38 -13.72
C GLU A 30 -14.58 -11.67 -12.98
N TYR A 31 -14.62 -12.80 -13.71
CA TYR A 31 -14.88 -14.09 -13.08
C TYR A 31 -13.82 -14.46 -12.04
N GLY A 32 -12.54 -14.21 -12.35
CA GLY A 32 -11.43 -14.44 -11.41
C GLY A 32 -11.59 -13.62 -10.12
N ASP A 33 -12.03 -12.37 -10.19
CA ASP A 33 -12.31 -11.54 -9.03
C ASP A 33 -13.42 -12.16 -8.15
N TYR A 34 -14.52 -12.59 -8.74
CA TYR A 34 -15.62 -13.22 -8.00
C TYR A 34 -15.25 -14.53 -7.30
N VAL A 35 -14.43 -15.38 -7.93
CA VAL A 35 -14.11 -16.70 -7.38
C VAL A 35 -12.85 -16.71 -6.52
N SER A 36 -11.90 -15.82 -6.76
CA SER A 36 -10.62 -15.75 -6.05
C SER A 36 -10.59 -14.69 -4.98
N GLY A 37 -11.26 -13.56 -5.20
CA GLY A 37 -11.33 -12.45 -4.25
C GLY A 37 -11.74 -12.88 -2.84
N PRO A 38 -12.87 -13.59 -2.64
CA PRO A 38 -13.32 -14.03 -1.32
C PRO A 38 -12.40 -15.04 -0.63
N ARG A 39 -11.52 -15.71 -1.38
CA ARG A 39 -10.52 -16.64 -0.83
C ARG A 39 -9.35 -15.92 -0.18
N ILE A 40 -9.09 -14.69 -0.62
CA ILE A 40 -7.97 -13.86 -0.16
C ILE A 40 -8.49 -12.81 0.82
N ILE A 41 -9.52 -12.05 0.44
CA ILE A 41 -10.17 -11.05 1.29
C ILE A 41 -11.34 -11.71 2.00
N THR A 42 -11.04 -12.42 3.07
CA THR A 42 -12.01 -13.16 3.87
C THR A 42 -12.66 -12.31 4.97
N ASP A 43 -13.66 -12.85 5.65
CA ASP A 43 -14.26 -12.19 6.82
C ASP A 43 -13.24 -11.92 7.94
N ALA A 44 -12.19 -12.73 8.04
CA ALA A 44 -11.09 -12.51 8.99
C ALA A 44 -10.34 -11.19 8.70
N VAL A 45 -10.16 -10.82 7.43
CA VAL A 45 -9.56 -9.52 7.05
C VAL A 45 -10.44 -8.38 7.56
N LYS A 46 -11.74 -8.46 7.36
CA LYS A 46 -12.70 -7.47 7.87
C LYS A 46 -12.70 -7.37 9.39
N ALA A 47 -12.57 -8.49 10.08
CA ALA A 47 -12.45 -8.53 11.54
C ALA A 47 -11.18 -7.82 12.00
N SER A 48 -10.03 -8.12 11.37
CA SER A 48 -8.75 -7.47 11.65
C SER A 48 -8.79 -5.95 11.42
N MET A 49 -9.45 -5.49 10.36
CA MET A 49 -9.66 -4.06 10.11
C MET A 49 -10.46 -3.39 11.25
N LYS A 50 -11.48 -4.08 11.78
CA LYS A 50 -12.26 -3.57 12.92
C LYS A 50 -11.42 -3.52 14.20
N ASP A 51 -10.51 -4.45 14.41
CA ASP A 51 -9.63 -4.45 15.58
C ASP A 51 -8.62 -3.31 15.49
N VAL A 52 -8.02 -3.05 14.32
CA VAL A 52 -7.19 -1.86 14.08
C VAL A 52 -7.98 -0.56 14.37
N LEU A 53 -9.24 -0.50 13.93
CA LEU A 53 -10.09 0.67 14.23
C LEU A 53 -10.34 0.84 15.73
N LYS A 54 -10.53 -0.27 16.48
CA LYS A 54 -10.66 -0.20 17.97
C LYS A 54 -9.38 0.33 18.62
N ASP A 55 -8.19 -0.10 18.16
CA ASP A 55 -6.92 0.40 18.69
C ASP A 55 -6.79 1.92 18.49
N ILE A 56 -7.25 2.43 17.34
CA ILE A 56 -7.27 3.86 17.06
C ILE A 56 -8.28 4.57 17.99
N GLN A 57 -9.51 4.06 18.09
CA GLN A 57 -10.57 4.66 18.88
C GLN A 57 -10.30 4.64 20.38
N SER A 58 -9.62 3.60 20.88
CA SER A 58 -9.22 3.48 22.30
C SER A 58 -8.02 4.34 22.66
N GLY A 59 -7.29 4.88 21.68
CA GLY A 59 -6.03 5.58 21.88
C GLY A 59 -4.79 4.69 21.94
N ALA A 60 -4.94 3.36 21.94
CA ALA A 60 -3.82 2.43 22.04
C ALA A 60 -2.76 2.63 20.95
N PHE A 61 -3.21 2.94 19.71
CA PHE A 61 -2.30 3.27 18.61
C PHE A 61 -1.51 4.56 18.89
N ALA A 62 -2.19 5.61 19.35
CA ALA A 62 -1.54 6.88 19.67
C ALA A 62 -0.55 6.74 20.82
N ASP A 63 -0.91 6.03 21.88
CA ASP A 63 -0.04 5.76 23.03
C ASP A 63 1.23 5.01 22.62
N ARG A 64 1.11 3.99 21.76
CA ARG A 64 2.26 3.25 21.24
C ARG A 64 3.19 4.15 20.44
N PHE A 65 2.63 4.98 19.55
CA PHE A 65 3.40 5.89 18.73
C PHE A 65 4.13 6.95 19.58
N ILE A 66 3.43 7.59 20.53
CA ILE A 66 4.02 8.61 21.41
C ILE A 66 5.16 8.00 22.23
N LYS A 67 4.96 6.84 22.84
CA LYS A 67 5.99 6.14 23.61
C LYS A 67 7.24 5.83 22.78
N ASP A 68 7.05 5.40 21.53
CA ASP A 68 8.17 5.15 20.62
C ASP A 68 8.91 6.44 20.28
N GLN A 69 8.19 7.54 20.01
CA GLN A 69 8.78 8.85 19.73
C GLN A 69 9.56 9.40 20.92
N ASP A 70 9.02 9.33 22.13
CA ASP A 70 9.67 9.76 23.37
C ASP A 70 10.96 8.96 23.65
N ALA A 71 11.01 7.70 23.24
CA ALA A 71 12.19 6.85 23.31
C ALA A 71 13.20 7.08 22.17
N GLY A 72 12.98 8.06 21.29
CA GLY A 72 13.83 8.33 20.12
C GLY A 72 13.48 7.52 18.88
N ALA A 73 12.25 7.03 18.81
CA ALA A 73 11.65 6.32 17.67
C ALA A 73 12.38 5.02 17.25
N PRO A 74 12.78 4.14 18.16
CA PRO A 74 13.52 2.94 17.80
C PRO A 74 12.68 1.96 16.97
N GLU A 75 11.40 1.74 17.30
CA GLU A 75 10.49 0.88 16.54
C GLU A 75 10.25 1.44 15.14
N PHE A 76 9.92 2.71 15.05
CA PHE A 76 9.67 3.37 13.77
C PHE A 76 10.88 3.30 12.84
N LYS A 77 12.09 3.57 13.35
CA LYS A 77 13.34 3.48 12.59
C LYS A 77 13.62 2.06 12.10
N ALA A 78 13.40 1.06 12.96
CA ALA A 78 13.58 -0.34 12.59
C ALA A 78 12.60 -0.79 11.50
N LEU A 79 11.33 -0.39 11.59
CA LEU A 79 10.32 -0.68 10.57
C LEU A 79 10.63 -0.01 9.24
N ARG A 80 11.11 1.24 9.26
CA ARG A 80 11.54 1.97 8.06
C ARG A 80 12.71 1.26 7.39
N ALA A 81 13.76 0.93 8.12
CA ALA A 81 14.93 0.21 7.59
C ALA A 81 14.54 -1.16 6.99
N LYS A 82 13.62 -1.88 7.64
CA LYS A 82 13.08 -3.13 7.10
C LYS A 82 12.33 -2.92 5.77
N GLY A 83 11.57 -1.83 5.66
CA GLY A 83 10.87 -1.46 4.42
C GLY A 83 11.85 -1.15 3.29
N GLU A 84 12.87 -0.35 3.55
CA GLU A 84 13.91 0.04 2.58
C GLU A 84 14.72 -1.16 2.07
N GLN A 85 14.91 -2.19 2.90
CA GLN A 85 15.61 -3.42 2.53
C GLN A 85 14.71 -4.45 1.84
N HIS A 86 13.42 -4.18 1.66
CA HIS A 86 12.51 -5.12 1.01
C HIS A 86 12.90 -5.33 -0.46
N PRO A 87 12.91 -6.58 -0.97
CA PRO A 87 13.29 -6.85 -2.36
C PRO A 87 12.50 -6.07 -3.42
N ILE A 88 11.27 -5.67 -3.12
CA ILE A 88 10.44 -4.85 -4.01
C ILE A 88 11.08 -3.51 -4.35
N GLU A 89 11.88 -2.93 -3.42
CA GLU A 89 12.53 -1.64 -3.65
C GLU A 89 13.65 -1.74 -4.70
N ALA A 90 14.42 -2.82 -4.68
CA ALA A 90 15.43 -3.09 -5.70
C ALA A 90 14.79 -3.28 -7.09
N VAL A 91 13.77 -4.13 -7.16
CA VAL A 91 13.02 -4.38 -8.40
C VAL A 91 12.34 -3.09 -8.88
N GLY A 92 11.75 -2.32 -7.98
CA GLY A 92 11.10 -1.05 -8.29
C GLY A 92 12.07 -0.03 -8.89
N ARG A 93 13.29 0.09 -8.34
CA ARG A 93 14.34 0.96 -8.91
C ARG A 93 14.69 0.56 -10.33
N ASP A 94 14.88 -0.74 -10.58
CA ASP A 94 15.23 -1.23 -11.92
C ASP A 94 14.09 -1.00 -12.93
N LEU A 95 12.85 -1.20 -12.53
CA LEU A 95 11.69 -0.91 -13.38
C LEU A 95 11.54 0.60 -13.66
N ARG A 96 11.79 1.47 -12.67
CA ARG A 96 11.72 2.93 -12.88
C ARG A 96 12.76 3.43 -13.88
N LYS A 97 13.94 2.82 -13.97
CA LYS A 97 14.95 3.14 -15.01
C LYS A 97 14.42 2.94 -16.43
N LEU A 98 13.44 2.08 -16.63
CA LEU A 98 12.80 1.84 -17.93
C LEU A 98 11.73 2.87 -18.27
N MET A 99 11.35 3.71 -17.31
CA MET A 99 10.28 4.70 -17.45
C MET A 99 10.88 6.10 -17.63
N SER A 100 11.11 6.52 -18.89
CA SER A 100 11.76 7.81 -19.20
C SER A 100 10.99 9.05 -18.70
N TRP A 101 9.71 8.90 -18.37
CA TRP A 101 8.84 9.98 -17.85
C TRP A 101 8.84 10.06 -16.31
N VAL A 102 9.43 9.08 -15.62
CA VAL A 102 9.59 9.11 -14.17
C VAL A 102 10.95 9.71 -13.86
N LYS A 103 10.97 10.87 -13.23
CA LYS A 103 12.22 11.42 -12.67
C LYS A 103 12.56 10.56 -11.45
N SER A 104 13.57 9.72 -11.59
CA SER A 104 14.14 8.96 -10.47
C SER A 104 15.06 9.88 -9.69
N ASP A 105 14.51 10.73 -8.84
CA ASP A 105 15.31 11.37 -7.80
C ASP A 105 15.26 10.46 -6.58
N ASP A 106 16.14 9.48 -6.54
CA ASP A 106 16.28 8.56 -5.41
C ASP A 106 16.83 9.28 -4.15
N SER A 107 17.33 10.51 -4.29
CA SER A 107 17.95 11.27 -3.20
C SER A 107 16.95 11.73 -2.14
N ASP A 108 15.74 12.11 -2.53
CA ASP A 108 14.75 12.66 -1.60
C ASP A 108 14.09 11.60 -0.71
N TYR A 109 14.16 10.33 -1.09
CA TYR A 109 13.51 9.25 -0.32
C TYR A 109 14.45 8.59 0.70
N VAL A 110 15.74 8.56 0.42
CA VAL A 110 16.77 7.94 1.29
C VAL A 110 17.23 8.90 2.38
N GLU A 111 17.26 10.19 2.10
CA GLU A 111 17.56 11.24 3.05
C GLU A 111 16.37 11.66 3.94
N GLY A 112 15.34 10.84 4.05
CA GLY A 112 14.15 11.07 4.89
C GLY A 112 14.42 11.28 6.39
N THR A 113 15.49 11.91 6.72
CA THR A 113 15.67 12.77 7.86
C THR A 113 14.98 14.10 7.60
N ALA A 114 13.78 14.03 7.05
CA ALA A 114 12.92 15.19 7.01
C ALA A 114 12.68 15.64 8.45
N THR A 115 13.43 16.63 8.86
CA THR A 115 12.99 17.60 9.84
C THR A 115 11.66 18.16 9.31
N ARG A 116 10.56 17.54 9.69
CA ARG A 116 9.22 18.10 9.64
C ARG A 116 8.80 18.46 11.04
#